data_ad5f96ee4b71f6ba1a19f1bf9b00ff2b
#
_entry.id   ad5f96ee4b71f6ba1a19f1bf9b00ff2b
#
_cell.length_a   1.000
_cell.length_b   1.000
_cell.length_c   1.000
_cell.angle_alpha   90.00
_cell.angle_beta   90.00
_cell.angle_gamma   90.00
#
_symmetry.space_group_name_H-M   'P 1'
#
loop_
_entity.id
_entity.type
_entity.pdbx_description
1 polymer ?
#
loop_
_entity_poly.entity_id
_entity_poly.type
_entity_poly.pdbx_seq_one_letter_code
_entity_poly.pdbx_strand_id
1 'polypeptide(L)'
;MAHLLEQMAYIGDVPWHGLGNQLSANEPIEVWAQQAGMDWTICEAPVSFMTQDAASLGKIATFPENKVLFRSDTKMPLSVVSQRFQVVQPSEILEFYRDLTEVSGFELETAGVLKGGRKIWALARTGQSSTLKGNDVSNGYVLLATACDGTLATTAQFTSIRVVCNNTLAVALGASSGAVKVRHSTSFDAQAVKRQLGISVSTWSSFMYQMKGLSERKVKMHEAMNYLSRVFFDETKVGSDNASNRTTAKVMALFDGHGRGAELASAKGTAFGLLNAVTEFVDHERRARTNDHRLESAWFGQGASLKEKALEQALVMIA
;
A
#
# COMPACT_ATOMS: atom_id res chain seq x y z
N MET A 1 -12.82 -8.23 -20.74
CA MET A 1 -11.89 -7.09 -20.56
C MET A 1 -10.64 -7.66 -19.96
N ALA A 2 -9.51 -7.51 -20.66
CA ALA A 2 -8.24 -8.09 -20.29
C ALA A 2 -7.81 -7.61 -18.88
N HIS A 3 -7.24 -8.51 -18.13
CA HIS A 3 -6.72 -8.29 -16.78
C HIS A 3 -5.66 -7.18 -16.83
N LEU A 4 -5.88 -6.12 -16.05
CA LEU A 4 -4.96 -4.97 -15.93
C LEU A 4 -3.82 -5.22 -14.93
N LEU A 5 -3.54 -6.46 -14.62
CA LEU A 5 -2.34 -6.88 -13.93
C LEU A 5 -1.25 -7.06 -14.94
N GLU A 6 -0.36 -6.10 -15.02
CA GLU A 6 0.64 -6.23 -16.04
C GLU A 6 1.78 -7.11 -15.61
N GLN A 7 2.45 -6.86 -14.58
CA GLN A 7 3.50 -7.73 -14.07
C GLN A 7 3.85 -7.33 -12.64
N MET A 8 4.23 -8.29 -11.85
CA MET A 8 4.92 -8.08 -10.58
C MET A 8 5.90 -9.23 -10.37
N ALA A 9 6.92 -8.99 -9.59
CA ALA A 9 7.89 -9.98 -9.17
C ALA A 9 7.96 -10.04 -7.65
N TYR A 10 8.35 -11.21 -7.13
CA TYR A 10 8.52 -11.43 -5.70
C TYR A 10 9.63 -12.45 -5.41
N ILE A 11 10.18 -12.39 -4.20
CA ILE A 11 11.12 -13.36 -3.63
C ILE A 11 10.44 -14.08 -2.47
N GLY A 12 10.80 -15.33 -2.25
CA GLY A 12 10.29 -16.14 -1.13
C GLY A 12 8.94 -16.78 -1.42
N ASP A 13 8.04 -16.76 -0.44
CA ASP A 13 6.73 -17.38 -0.54
C ASP A 13 5.80 -16.64 -1.49
N VAL A 14 4.90 -17.38 -2.12
CA VAL A 14 3.89 -16.80 -3.01
C VAL A 14 3.08 -15.75 -2.22
N PRO A 15 3.02 -14.50 -2.69
CA PRO A 15 2.21 -13.47 -2.02
C PRO A 15 0.75 -13.89 -1.89
N TRP A 16 0.08 -13.39 -0.86
CA TRP A 16 -1.33 -13.76 -0.57
C TRP A 16 -2.30 -13.55 -1.75
N HIS A 17 -1.97 -12.64 -2.66
CA HIS A 17 -2.78 -12.38 -3.87
C HIS A 17 -2.50 -13.36 -5.03
N GLY A 18 -1.49 -14.22 -4.92
CA GLY A 18 -1.17 -15.27 -5.90
C GLY A 18 -0.65 -14.76 -7.26
N LEU A 19 -0.10 -13.55 -7.31
CA LEU A 19 0.28 -12.88 -8.55
C LEU A 19 1.79 -12.65 -8.58
N GLY A 20 2.37 -12.68 -9.79
CA GLY A 20 3.75 -12.30 -10.04
C GLY A 20 4.67 -13.45 -10.39
N ASN A 21 5.88 -13.07 -10.83
CA ASN A 21 6.97 -13.96 -11.17
C ASN A 21 7.87 -14.15 -9.94
N GLN A 22 8.16 -15.41 -9.59
CA GLN A 22 9.08 -15.69 -8.50
C GLN A 22 10.53 -15.50 -8.97
N LEU A 23 11.30 -14.75 -8.21
CA LEU A 23 12.72 -14.51 -8.41
C LEU A 23 13.56 -15.25 -7.37
N SER A 24 14.83 -15.49 -7.72
CA SER A 24 15.84 -15.92 -6.76
C SER A 24 16.23 -14.77 -5.83
N ALA A 25 16.76 -15.10 -4.65
CA ALA A 25 17.31 -14.09 -3.76
C ALA A 25 18.51 -13.37 -4.41
N ASN A 26 18.69 -12.10 -4.10
CA ASN A 26 19.80 -11.25 -4.57
C ASN A 26 19.86 -11.03 -6.10
N GLU A 27 18.75 -11.11 -6.80
CA GLU A 27 18.73 -10.77 -8.22
C GLU A 27 19.02 -9.26 -8.43
N PRO A 28 19.78 -8.92 -9.51
CA PRO A 28 20.05 -7.53 -9.85
C PRO A 28 18.79 -6.72 -10.10
N ILE A 29 18.85 -5.41 -9.89
CA ILE A 29 17.70 -4.51 -10.10
C ILE A 29 17.20 -4.53 -11.55
N GLU A 30 18.07 -4.77 -12.50
CA GLU A 30 17.74 -4.91 -13.93
C GLU A 30 16.83 -6.12 -14.17
N VAL A 31 17.06 -7.24 -13.48
CA VAL A 31 16.19 -8.42 -13.50
C VAL A 31 14.85 -8.12 -12.84
N TRP A 32 14.87 -7.41 -11.72
CA TRP A 32 13.65 -6.90 -11.08
C TRP A 32 12.84 -6.02 -12.01
N ALA A 33 13.47 -5.06 -12.71
CA ALA A 33 12.80 -4.17 -13.65
C ALA A 33 12.05 -4.96 -14.72
N GLN A 34 12.73 -5.96 -15.32
CA GLN A 34 12.14 -6.80 -16.36
C GLN A 34 11.00 -7.67 -15.82
N GLN A 35 11.22 -8.38 -14.72
CA GLN A 35 10.26 -9.34 -14.19
C GLN A 35 9.05 -8.69 -13.50
N ALA A 36 9.23 -7.48 -12.94
CA ALA A 36 8.17 -6.68 -12.36
C ALA A 36 7.43 -5.81 -13.39
N GLY A 37 7.82 -5.87 -14.68
CA GLY A 37 7.23 -5.05 -15.74
C GLY A 37 7.50 -3.55 -15.59
N MET A 38 8.68 -3.21 -15.12
CA MET A 38 9.14 -1.83 -14.85
C MET A 38 10.30 -1.39 -15.75
N ASP A 39 10.59 -2.12 -16.83
CA ASP A 39 11.69 -1.90 -17.80
C ASP A 39 11.33 -0.93 -18.93
N TRP A 40 10.35 -0.09 -18.72
CA TRP A 40 9.90 0.94 -19.65
C TRP A 40 9.96 2.32 -19.00
N THR A 41 9.84 3.38 -19.82
CA THR A 41 9.83 4.76 -19.35
C THR A 41 8.49 5.45 -19.60
N ILE A 42 8.14 6.39 -18.75
CA ILE A 42 6.99 7.28 -18.95
C ILE A 42 7.47 8.40 -19.88
N CYS A 43 6.88 8.43 -21.08
CA CYS A 43 7.11 9.47 -22.07
C CYS A 43 6.04 10.56 -21.97
N GLU A 44 6.36 11.76 -22.48
CA GLU A 44 5.48 12.91 -22.49
C GLU A 44 5.18 13.37 -23.91
N ALA A 45 3.96 13.82 -24.17
CA ALA A 45 3.56 14.44 -25.43
C ALA A 45 2.57 15.59 -25.20
N PRO A 46 2.51 16.59 -26.08
CA PRO A 46 1.50 17.65 -26.03
C PRO A 46 0.07 17.06 -26.17
N VAL A 47 -0.88 17.67 -25.47
CA VAL A 47 -2.30 17.42 -25.71
C VAL A 47 -2.73 18.17 -26.97
N SER A 48 -3.29 17.47 -27.95
CA SER A 48 -3.79 18.06 -29.19
C SER A 48 -5.24 17.65 -29.42
N PHE A 49 -6.00 18.53 -30.05
CA PHE A 49 -7.39 18.27 -30.42
C PHE A 49 -7.67 18.78 -31.83
N MET A 50 -8.65 18.19 -32.50
CA MET A 50 -9.10 18.63 -33.82
C MET A 50 -10.26 19.59 -33.66
N THR A 51 -10.13 20.77 -34.28
CA THR A 51 -11.26 21.70 -34.44
C THR A 51 -12.01 21.33 -35.72
N GLN A 52 -13.34 21.19 -35.63
CA GLN A 52 -14.16 21.00 -36.82
C GLN A 52 -14.80 22.35 -37.19
N ASP A 53 -14.44 22.84 -38.38
CA ASP A 53 -15.17 23.92 -39.05
C ASP A 53 -16.03 23.33 -40.15
N ALA A 54 -17.27 23.80 -40.30
CA ALA A 54 -18.25 23.30 -41.27
C ALA A 54 -17.80 23.41 -42.77
N ALA A 55 -16.71 24.11 -43.03
CA ALA A 55 -16.19 24.40 -44.36
C ALA A 55 -14.72 23.97 -44.58
N SER A 56 -14.03 23.35 -43.63
CA SER A 56 -12.61 22.98 -43.78
C SER A 56 -12.25 21.67 -43.12
N LEU A 57 -11.27 20.95 -43.68
CA LEU A 57 -10.55 19.86 -43.01
C LEU A 57 -10.07 20.38 -41.66
N GLY A 58 -10.49 19.73 -40.59
CA GLY A 58 -10.22 20.17 -39.21
C GLY A 58 -8.76 20.49 -38.95
N LYS A 59 -8.51 21.57 -38.24
CA LYS A 59 -7.13 21.97 -37.81
C LYS A 59 -6.79 21.30 -36.50
N ILE A 60 -5.55 20.83 -36.38
CA ILE A 60 -5.01 20.34 -35.09
C ILE A 60 -4.60 21.56 -34.28
N ALA A 61 -5.17 21.70 -33.10
CA ALA A 61 -4.80 22.70 -32.10
C ALA A 61 -4.20 22.00 -30.86
N THR A 62 -3.33 22.70 -30.14
CA THR A 62 -2.66 22.19 -28.94
C THR A 62 -3.28 22.80 -27.69
N PHE A 63 -3.39 22.02 -26.63
CA PHE A 63 -3.78 22.50 -25.31
C PHE A 63 -2.52 22.64 -24.42
N PRO A 64 -1.97 23.86 -24.25
CA PRO A 64 -0.62 24.07 -23.72
C PRO A 64 -0.50 23.81 -22.21
N GLU A 65 -1.61 23.81 -21.47
CA GLU A 65 -1.59 23.66 -20.02
C GLU A 65 -1.42 22.21 -19.55
N ASN A 66 -1.62 21.24 -20.46
CA ASN A 66 -1.59 19.82 -20.17
C ASN A 66 -0.63 19.07 -21.09
N LYS A 67 -0.17 17.92 -20.61
CA LYS A 67 0.60 16.93 -21.34
C LYS A 67 0.01 15.54 -21.17
N VAL A 68 0.16 14.69 -22.18
CA VAL A 68 -0.18 13.27 -22.13
C VAL A 68 1.04 12.51 -21.64
N LEU A 69 0.84 11.63 -20.66
CA LEU A 69 1.82 10.63 -20.26
C LEU A 69 1.49 9.30 -20.94
N PHE A 70 2.50 8.61 -21.49
CA PHE A 70 2.33 7.33 -22.15
C PHE A 70 3.56 6.44 -21.96
N ARG A 71 3.38 5.12 -22.13
CA ARG A 71 4.47 4.14 -22.01
C ARG A 71 5.37 4.15 -23.24
N SER A 72 6.69 4.03 -23.02
CA SER A 72 7.68 3.97 -24.12
C SER A 72 7.58 2.68 -24.93
N ASP A 73 7.21 1.56 -24.32
CA ASP A 73 7.15 0.24 -24.94
C ASP A 73 5.87 0.04 -25.79
N THR A 74 4.71 0.16 -25.18
CA THR A 74 3.41 -0.12 -25.79
C THR A 74 2.77 1.10 -26.46
N LYS A 75 3.28 2.30 -26.21
CA LYS A 75 2.67 3.60 -26.60
C LYS A 75 1.27 3.83 -26.01
N MET A 76 0.86 3.02 -25.04
CA MET A 76 -0.44 3.16 -24.37
C MET A 76 -0.48 4.43 -23.54
N PRO A 77 -1.57 5.22 -23.61
CA PRO A 77 -1.74 6.41 -22.80
C PRO A 77 -1.98 6.03 -21.33
N LEU A 78 -1.30 6.71 -20.45
CA LEU A 78 -1.43 6.54 -19.00
C LEU A 78 -2.38 7.58 -18.40
N SER A 79 -2.14 8.87 -18.68
CA SER A 79 -2.93 9.97 -18.13
C SER A 79 -2.72 11.27 -18.90
N VAL A 80 -3.59 12.24 -18.63
CA VAL A 80 -3.40 13.64 -18.99
C VAL A 80 -3.19 14.42 -17.70
N VAL A 81 -2.07 15.11 -17.61
CA VAL A 81 -1.65 15.85 -16.40
C VAL A 81 -1.26 17.28 -16.74
N SER A 82 -1.12 18.14 -15.73
CA SER A 82 -0.65 19.51 -15.97
C SER A 82 0.81 19.53 -16.42
N GLN A 83 1.23 20.61 -17.10
CA GLN A 83 2.64 20.80 -17.49
C GLN A 83 3.61 20.77 -16.29
N ARG A 84 3.14 21.13 -15.10
CA ARG A 84 3.96 21.16 -13.87
C ARG A 84 4.12 19.78 -13.22
N PHE A 85 3.41 18.76 -13.71
CA PHE A 85 3.49 17.43 -13.13
C PHE A 85 4.89 16.85 -13.34
N GLN A 86 5.56 16.51 -12.22
CA GLN A 86 6.85 15.84 -12.21
C GLN A 86 6.62 14.32 -12.23
N VAL A 87 7.10 13.68 -13.28
CA VAL A 87 7.02 12.23 -13.45
C VAL A 87 8.10 11.58 -12.59
N VAL A 88 7.74 10.52 -11.87
CA VAL A 88 8.69 9.59 -11.25
C VAL A 88 8.71 8.34 -12.12
N GLN A 89 9.90 8.00 -12.64
CA GLN A 89 10.09 6.87 -13.54
C GLN A 89 10.04 5.53 -12.79
N PRO A 90 9.64 4.42 -13.45
CA PRO A 90 9.72 3.09 -12.86
C PRO A 90 11.12 2.75 -12.33
N SER A 91 12.16 3.13 -13.08
CA SER A 91 13.55 2.95 -12.66
C SER A 91 13.91 3.70 -11.38
N GLU A 92 13.38 4.91 -11.16
CA GLU A 92 13.65 5.69 -9.94
C GLU A 92 13.06 5.01 -8.69
N ILE A 93 11.94 4.29 -8.83
CA ILE A 93 11.37 3.48 -7.75
C ILE A 93 12.32 2.34 -7.35
N LEU A 94 12.90 1.64 -8.32
CA LEU A 94 13.85 0.54 -8.06
C LEU A 94 15.19 1.06 -7.54
N GLU A 95 15.72 2.15 -8.13
CA GLU A 95 16.96 2.77 -7.68
C GLU A 95 16.89 3.29 -6.22
N PHE A 96 15.71 3.72 -5.77
CA PHE A 96 15.50 4.03 -4.36
C PHE A 96 15.90 2.88 -3.43
N TYR A 97 15.71 1.64 -3.85
CA TYR A 97 16.07 0.46 -3.05
C TYR A 97 17.50 0.01 -3.25
N ARG A 98 18.13 0.28 -4.40
CA ARG A 98 19.55 -0.08 -4.64
C ARG A 98 20.44 0.41 -3.51
N ASP A 99 20.37 1.71 -3.19
CA ASP A 99 21.17 2.29 -2.09
C ASP A 99 20.80 1.69 -0.73
N LEU A 100 19.50 1.41 -0.47
CA LEU A 100 19.06 0.82 0.79
C LEU A 100 19.56 -0.63 0.94
N THR A 101 19.62 -1.37 -0.15
CA THR A 101 20.16 -2.74 -0.18
C THR A 101 21.66 -2.72 0.10
N GLU A 102 22.41 -1.88 -0.60
CA GLU A 102 23.88 -1.82 -0.50
C GLU A 102 24.37 -1.27 0.83
N VAL A 103 23.69 -0.23 1.36
CA VAL A 103 24.17 0.49 2.56
C VAL A 103 23.52 -0.02 3.85
N SER A 104 22.27 -0.45 3.79
CA SER A 104 21.45 -0.76 4.99
C SER A 104 21.02 -2.23 5.09
N GLY A 105 21.39 -3.08 4.13
CA GLY A 105 21.05 -4.50 4.12
C GLY A 105 19.54 -4.76 3.92
N PHE A 106 18.84 -3.86 3.25
CA PHE A 106 17.44 -4.10 2.89
C PHE A 106 17.36 -5.09 1.74
N GLU A 107 16.31 -5.89 1.71
CA GLU A 107 16.06 -6.87 0.66
C GLU A 107 14.76 -6.54 -0.07
N LEU A 108 14.84 -6.27 -1.37
CA LEU A 108 13.64 -6.09 -2.19
C LEU A 108 12.86 -7.41 -2.20
N GLU A 109 11.61 -7.38 -1.77
CA GLU A 109 10.77 -8.57 -1.63
C GLU A 109 9.70 -8.65 -2.70
N THR A 110 9.12 -7.53 -3.09
CA THR A 110 8.14 -7.51 -4.19
C THR A 110 8.09 -6.13 -4.84
N ALA A 111 7.88 -6.12 -6.15
CA ALA A 111 7.71 -4.90 -6.94
C ALA A 111 6.75 -5.15 -8.10
N GLY A 112 6.13 -4.09 -8.63
CA GLY A 112 5.23 -4.26 -9.75
C GLY A 112 4.51 -2.99 -10.19
N VAL A 113 3.65 -3.19 -11.19
CA VAL A 113 2.81 -2.16 -11.78
C VAL A 113 1.34 -2.55 -11.72
N LEU A 114 0.48 -1.56 -11.50
CA LEU A 114 -0.97 -1.69 -11.46
C LEU A 114 -1.62 -0.75 -12.48
N LYS A 115 -2.83 -1.09 -12.90
CA LYS A 115 -3.66 -0.25 -13.79
C LYS A 115 -2.97 0.13 -15.10
N GLY A 116 -2.30 -0.82 -15.72
CA GLY A 116 -1.64 -0.57 -17.00
C GLY A 116 -0.36 0.28 -16.91
N GLY A 117 0.28 0.31 -15.73
CA GLY A 117 1.45 1.15 -15.47
C GLY A 117 1.13 2.50 -14.84
N ARG A 118 -0.14 2.81 -14.53
CA ARG A 118 -0.52 4.09 -13.88
C ARG A 118 -0.06 4.18 -12.44
N LYS A 119 0.10 3.04 -11.76
CA LYS A 119 0.69 2.94 -10.42
C LYS A 119 1.87 2.00 -10.43
N ILE A 120 2.92 2.42 -9.78
CA ILE A 120 4.20 1.73 -9.69
C ILE A 120 4.55 1.64 -8.21
N TRP A 121 5.02 0.50 -7.76
CA TRP A 121 5.35 0.29 -6.35
C TRP A 121 6.45 -0.76 -6.19
N ALA A 122 7.15 -0.67 -5.07
CA ALA A 122 8.08 -1.69 -4.60
C ALA A 122 8.08 -1.75 -3.08
N LEU A 123 8.37 -2.93 -2.53
CA LEU A 123 8.41 -3.23 -1.11
C LEU A 123 9.70 -3.96 -0.79
N ALA A 124 10.44 -3.47 0.19
CA ALA A 124 11.65 -4.12 0.68
C ALA A 124 11.57 -4.41 2.18
N ARG A 125 12.10 -5.58 2.55
CA ARG A 125 12.32 -6.00 3.93
C ARG A 125 13.46 -5.19 4.53
N THR A 126 13.30 -4.71 5.77
CA THR A 126 14.31 -3.90 6.46
C THR A 126 15.28 -4.72 7.33
N GLY A 127 15.10 -6.02 7.41
CA GLY A 127 15.80 -6.88 8.35
C GLY A 127 15.27 -6.78 9.80
N GLN A 128 14.38 -5.82 10.07
CA GLN A 128 13.75 -5.70 11.40
C GLN A 128 12.64 -6.74 11.56
N SER A 129 12.69 -7.48 12.65
CA SER A 129 11.70 -8.50 13.00
C SER A 129 11.48 -8.48 14.51
N SER A 130 10.26 -8.77 14.92
CA SER A 130 9.92 -8.89 16.34
C SER A 130 8.85 -9.96 16.53
N THR A 131 8.94 -10.64 17.66
CA THR A 131 7.99 -11.68 18.05
C THR A 131 7.16 -11.19 19.24
N LEU A 132 5.85 -11.21 19.09
CA LEU A 132 4.91 -11.09 20.20
C LEU A 132 4.67 -12.48 20.80
N LYS A 133 4.11 -12.55 21.97
CA LYS A 133 3.80 -13.76 22.76
C LYS A 133 3.83 -15.07 21.96
N GLY A 134 4.78 -15.94 22.27
CA GLY A 134 4.96 -17.24 21.59
C GLY A 134 5.72 -17.08 20.27
N ASN A 135 5.07 -17.33 19.16
CA ASN A 135 5.65 -17.36 17.81
C ASN A 135 4.98 -16.39 16.82
N ASP A 136 4.33 -15.35 17.33
CA ASP A 136 3.66 -14.36 16.48
C ASP A 136 4.66 -13.32 15.97
N VAL A 137 5.20 -13.56 14.80
CA VAL A 137 6.28 -12.76 14.19
C VAL A 137 5.70 -11.67 13.29
N SER A 138 6.24 -10.47 13.42
CA SER A 138 6.02 -9.35 12.48
C SER A 138 7.35 -8.84 11.95
N ASN A 139 7.41 -8.62 10.64
CA ASN A 139 8.58 -8.09 9.93
C ASN A 139 8.34 -6.64 9.50
N GLY A 140 9.40 -5.85 9.50
CA GLY A 140 9.39 -4.46 9.05
C GLY A 140 9.76 -4.33 7.59
N TYR A 141 9.02 -3.46 6.87
CA TYR A 141 9.19 -3.18 5.44
C TYR A 141 9.17 -1.69 5.15
N VAL A 142 9.73 -1.31 4.02
CA VAL A 142 9.52 -0.01 3.39
C VAL A 142 8.78 -0.20 2.08
N LEU A 143 7.65 0.49 1.95
CA LEU A 143 6.86 0.58 0.73
C LEU A 143 7.14 1.93 0.08
N LEU A 144 7.51 1.95 -1.19
CA LEU A 144 7.52 3.14 -2.04
C LEU A 144 6.54 2.94 -3.19
N ALA A 145 5.66 3.89 -3.40
CA ALA A 145 4.68 3.85 -4.47
C ALA A 145 4.43 5.23 -5.06
N THR A 146 4.09 5.26 -6.34
CA THR A 146 3.73 6.47 -7.08
C THR A 146 2.61 6.20 -8.07
N ALA A 147 1.89 7.25 -8.48
CA ALA A 147 0.93 7.15 -9.58
C ALA A 147 1.11 8.31 -10.56
N CYS A 148 1.21 7.99 -11.85
CA CYS A 148 1.35 8.98 -12.90
C CYS A 148 0.02 9.62 -13.34
N ASP A 149 -1.10 9.23 -12.72
CA ASP A 149 -2.44 9.78 -12.99
C ASP A 149 -2.92 10.78 -11.92
N GLY A 150 -2.04 11.18 -11.00
CA GLY A 150 -2.36 12.11 -9.91
C GLY A 150 -3.19 11.52 -8.77
N THR A 151 -3.56 10.24 -8.83
CA THR A 151 -4.38 9.58 -7.78
C THR A 151 -3.60 9.25 -6.52
N LEU A 152 -2.27 9.24 -6.59
CA LEU A 152 -1.36 8.98 -5.48
C LEU A 152 -0.11 9.85 -5.62
N ALA A 153 0.20 10.65 -4.62
CA ALA A 153 1.51 11.29 -4.49
C ALA A 153 2.60 10.21 -4.33
N THR A 154 3.84 10.49 -4.74
CA THR A 154 4.95 9.57 -4.45
C THR A 154 5.08 9.40 -2.94
N THR A 155 4.79 8.22 -2.45
CA THR A 155 4.63 7.93 -1.02
C THR A 155 5.61 6.85 -0.61
N ALA A 156 6.48 7.17 0.33
CA ALA A 156 7.33 6.20 1.02
C ALA A 156 6.79 5.97 2.43
N GLN A 157 6.61 4.71 2.81
CA GLN A 157 5.97 4.36 4.07
C GLN A 157 6.65 3.16 4.73
N PHE A 158 6.90 3.27 6.03
CA PHE A 158 7.29 2.13 6.82
C PHE A 158 6.05 1.30 7.16
N THR A 159 6.09 0.00 6.90
CA THR A 159 4.95 -0.90 7.13
C THR A 159 5.41 -2.18 7.84
N SER A 160 4.52 -2.81 8.57
CA SER A 160 4.73 -4.13 9.16
C SER A 160 3.89 -5.18 8.43
N ILE A 161 4.45 -6.40 8.31
CA ILE A 161 3.71 -7.57 7.83
C ILE A 161 3.79 -8.64 8.91
N ARG A 162 2.62 -9.10 9.37
CA ARG A 162 2.50 -10.20 10.31
C ARG A 162 2.59 -11.52 9.56
N VAL A 163 3.58 -12.35 9.89
CA VAL A 163 3.97 -13.53 9.11
C VAL A 163 2.84 -14.55 9.00
N VAL A 164 2.08 -14.79 10.08
CA VAL A 164 1.03 -15.83 10.12
C VAL A 164 -0.15 -15.57 9.18
N CYS A 165 -0.42 -14.32 8.82
CA CYS A 165 -1.60 -13.94 8.02
C CYS A 165 -1.28 -13.02 6.85
N ASN A 166 -0.04 -12.58 6.70
CA ASN A 166 0.38 -11.59 5.70
C ASN A 166 -0.43 -10.28 5.76
N ASN A 167 -1.00 -9.95 6.92
CA ASN A 167 -1.69 -8.68 7.12
C ASN A 167 -0.69 -7.54 7.12
N THR A 168 -1.01 -6.49 6.38
CA THR A 168 -0.17 -5.30 6.27
C THR A 168 -0.70 -4.16 7.14
N LEU A 169 0.19 -3.52 7.88
CA LEU A 169 -0.16 -2.38 8.73
C LEU A 169 0.91 -1.30 8.62
N ALA A 170 0.51 -0.08 8.27
CA ALA A 170 1.39 1.07 8.28
C ALA A 170 1.91 1.34 9.68
N VAL A 171 3.21 1.52 9.82
CA VAL A 171 3.84 1.90 11.07
C VAL A 171 3.65 3.40 11.26
N ALA A 172 2.73 3.78 12.13
CA ALA A 172 2.51 5.17 12.51
C ALA A 172 3.22 5.49 13.83
N LEU A 173 3.81 6.66 13.92
CA LEU A 173 4.42 7.20 15.13
C LEU A 173 3.69 8.47 15.56
N GLY A 174 2.88 8.36 16.60
CA GLY A 174 2.09 9.49 17.12
C GLY A 174 1.05 9.99 16.11
N ALA A 175 0.83 11.31 16.08
CA ALA A 175 -0.15 11.96 15.21
C ALA A 175 0.25 12.04 13.71
N SER A 176 1.43 11.54 13.34
CA SER A 176 1.90 11.52 11.94
C SER A 176 1.75 10.13 11.35
N SER A 177 1.26 10.06 10.12
CA SER A 177 0.99 8.80 9.40
C SER A 177 2.23 7.95 9.08
N GLY A 178 3.42 8.29 9.57
CA GLY A 178 4.67 7.56 9.26
C GLY A 178 5.03 7.48 7.77
N ALA A 179 4.30 8.21 6.93
CA ALA A 179 4.48 8.23 5.48
C ALA A 179 5.07 9.57 5.03
N VAL A 180 6.09 9.52 4.19
CA VAL A 180 6.64 10.68 3.47
C VAL A 180 5.94 10.77 2.11
N LYS A 181 5.27 11.89 1.86
CA LYS A 181 4.52 12.13 0.63
C LYS A 181 5.15 13.28 -0.17
N VAL A 182 5.64 12.99 -1.36
CA VAL A 182 6.18 13.97 -2.31
C VAL A 182 5.12 14.25 -3.37
N ARG A 183 4.66 15.49 -3.46
CA ARG A 183 3.67 15.90 -4.47
C ARG A 183 4.33 15.94 -5.85
N HIS A 184 3.60 15.59 -6.89
CA HIS A 184 4.07 15.65 -8.27
C HIS A 184 4.29 17.08 -8.84
N SER A 185 4.13 18.12 -8.03
CA SER A 185 4.60 19.47 -8.34
C SER A 185 6.04 19.73 -7.90
N THR A 186 6.67 18.75 -7.25
CA THR A 186 8.04 18.78 -6.72
C THR A 186 8.82 17.61 -7.29
N SER A 187 10.09 17.81 -7.64
CA SER A 187 10.97 16.73 -8.08
C SER A 187 11.19 15.71 -6.95
N PHE A 188 11.22 14.44 -7.32
CA PHE A 188 11.49 13.34 -6.38
C PHE A 188 12.99 13.35 -6.01
N ASP A 189 13.27 13.51 -4.71
CA ASP A 189 14.61 13.35 -4.13
C ASP A 189 14.61 12.14 -3.20
N ALA A 190 15.14 11.03 -3.71
CA ALA A 190 15.22 9.75 -2.99
C ALA A 190 15.96 9.90 -1.65
N GLN A 191 17.04 10.68 -1.60
CA GLN A 191 17.84 10.85 -0.38
C GLN A 191 17.10 11.69 0.67
N ALA A 192 16.38 12.74 0.25
CA ALA A 192 15.53 13.52 1.16
C ALA A 192 14.41 12.64 1.75
N VAL A 193 13.77 11.81 0.92
CA VAL A 193 12.73 10.88 1.36
C VAL A 193 13.29 9.86 2.37
N LYS A 194 14.46 9.26 2.10
CA LYS A 194 15.12 8.33 3.02
C LYS A 194 15.42 8.97 4.38
N ARG A 195 15.93 10.20 4.38
CA ARG A 195 16.17 10.94 5.64
C ARG A 195 14.89 11.22 6.40
N GLN A 196 13.82 11.63 5.72
CA GLN A 196 12.53 11.94 6.36
C GLN A 196 11.82 10.69 6.89
N LEU A 197 11.95 9.55 6.22
CA LEU A 197 11.38 8.28 6.67
C LEU A 197 11.90 7.89 8.06
N GLY A 198 13.11 8.34 8.43
CA GLY A 198 13.66 8.11 9.76
C GLY A 198 13.63 6.64 10.13
N ILE A 199 13.98 5.74 9.19
CA ILE A 199 13.94 4.28 9.37
C ILE A 199 14.99 3.93 10.43
N SER A 200 14.59 4.09 11.67
CA SER A 200 15.45 3.80 12.80
C SER A 200 14.93 2.58 13.56
N VAL A 201 15.85 1.90 14.22
CA VAL A 201 15.53 0.82 15.17
C VAL A 201 14.55 1.32 16.25
N SER A 202 14.65 2.61 16.65
CA SER A 202 13.75 3.22 17.62
C SER A 202 12.30 3.29 17.15
N THR A 203 12.08 3.59 15.86
CA THR A 203 10.73 3.61 15.24
C THR A 203 10.07 2.24 15.32
N TRP A 204 10.79 1.21 14.92
CA TRP A 204 10.32 -0.18 14.99
C TRP A 204 10.05 -0.61 16.43
N SER A 205 10.99 -0.33 17.34
CA SER A 205 10.86 -0.68 18.75
C SER A 205 9.66 -0.01 19.40
N SER A 206 9.41 1.27 19.11
CA SER A 206 8.24 2.00 19.58
C SER A 206 6.92 1.41 19.06
N PHE A 207 6.88 1.06 17.77
CA PHE A 207 5.73 0.40 17.19
C PHE A 207 5.47 -0.97 17.83
N MET A 208 6.49 -1.80 17.98
CA MET A 208 6.37 -3.12 18.60
C MET A 208 6.01 -3.04 20.08
N TYR A 209 6.44 -1.99 20.78
CA TYR A 209 5.99 -1.72 22.14
C TYR A 209 4.48 -1.47 22.22
N GLN A 210 3.92 -0.68 21.28
CA GLN A 210 2.48 -0.48 21.17
C GLN A 210 1.75 -1.80 20.82
N MET A 211 2.26 -2.59 19.87
CA MET A 211 1.68 -3.89 19.53
C MET A 211 1.68 -4.84 20.73
N LYS A 212 2.75 -4.82 21.53
CA LYS A 212 2.81 -5.57 22.81
C LYS A 212 1.71 -5.11 23.78
N GLY A 213 1.55 -3.81 23.99
CA GLY A 213 0.47 -3.26 24.82
C GLY A 213 -0.92 -3.72 24.36
N LEU A 214 -1.18 -3.66 23.03
CA LEU A 214 -2.42 -4.17 22.45
C LEU A 214 -2.61 -5.68 22.69
N SER A 215 -1.53 -6.46 22.66
CA SER A 215 -1.58 -7.92 22.91
C SER A 215 -1.83 -8.29 24.37
N GLU A 216 -1.61 -7.37 25.29
CA GLU A 216 -1.86 -7.53 26.73
C GLU A 216 -3.28 -7.08 27.12
N ARG A 217 -3.86 -6.14 26.35
CA ARG A 217 -5.19 -5.59 26.59
C ARG A 217 -6.29 -6.56 26.16
N LYS A 218 -6.96 -7.17 27.14
CA LYS A 218 -8.15 -8.01 26.90
C LYS A 218 -9.35 -7.16 26.52
N VAL A 219 -10.15 -7.65 25.58
CA VAL A 219 -11.31 -6.96 25.01
C VAL A 219 -12.58 -7.75 25.30
N LYS A 220 -13.59 -7.08 25.86
CA LYS A 220 -14.93 -7.63 26.06
C LYS A 220 -15.77 -7.44 24.78
N MET A 221 -16.81 -8.25 24.60
CA MET A 221 -17.68 -8.21 23.42
C MET A 221 -18.23 -6.80 23.12
N HIS A 222 -18.73 -6.09 24.13
CA HIS A 222 -19.28 -4.74 23.93
C HIS A 222 -18.20 -3.71 23.54
N GLU A 223 -16.96 -3.86 24.03
CA GLU A 223 -15.84 -3.00 23.64
C GLU A 223 -15.44 -3.26 22.17
N ALA A 224 -15.43 -4.54 21.75
CA ALA A 224 -15.19 -4.91 20.37
C ALA A 224 -16.26 -4.32 19.44
N MET A 225 -17.53 -4.41 19.80
CA MET A 225 -18.62 -3.82 19.02
C MET A 225 -18.51 -2.30 18.91
N ASN A 226 -18.19 -1.62 20.02
CA ASN A 226 -17.97 -0.17 20.02
C ASN A 226 -16.77 0.25 19.16
N TYR A 227 -15.67 -0.51 19.22
CA TYR A 227 -14.50 -0.29 18.38
C TYR A 227 -14.85 -0.44 16.88
N LEU A 228 -15.51 -1.53 16.50
CA LEU A 228 -15.91 -1.75 15.11
C LEU A 228 -16.90 -0.71 14.61
N SER A 229 -17.80 -0.26 15.47
CA SER A 229 -18.68 0.86 15.17
C SER A 229 -17.87 2.11 14.81
N ARG A 230 -16.91 2.50 15.63
CA ARG A 230 -16.05 3.67 15.34
C ARG A 230 -15.21 3.50 14.07
N VAL A 231 -14.75 2.29 13.77
CA VAL A 231 -13.93 2.02 12.57
C VAL A 231 -14.76 2.06 11.29
N PHE A 232 -15.93 1.41 11.27
CA PHE A 232 -16.69 1.18 10.03
C PHE A 232 -17.85 2.15 9.82
N PHE A 233 -18.37 2.78 10.87
CA PHE A 233 -19.46 3.75 10.72
C PHE A 233 -18.90 5.16 10.57
N ASP A 234 -19.45 5.85 9.62
CA ASP A 234 -19.29 7.29 9.44
C ASP A 234 -20.63 7.92 9.85
N GLU A 235 -20.64 8.67 10.95
CA GLU A 235 -21.84 9.30 11.49
C GLU A 235 -22.55 10.23 10.49
N THR A 236 -21.83 10.61 9.41
CA THR A 236 -22.35 11.48 8.35
C THR A 236 -23.16 10.74 7.27
N LYS A 237 -23.12 9.38 7.24
CA LYS A 237 -23.81 8.56 6.23
C LYS A 237 -25.02 7.82 6.80
N VAL A 238 -26.13 8.50 6.86
CA VAL A 238 -27.44 7.91 7.16
C VAL A 238 -27.86 6.99 6.00
N GLY A 239 -28.04 5.67 6.26
CA GLY A 239 -28.66 4.73 5.32
C GLY A 239 -27.88 3.46 4.95
N SER A 240 -26.79 3.08 5.63
CA SER A 240 -25.99 1.90 5.27
C SER A 240 -26.09 0.71 6.27
N ASP A 241 -27.14 0.60 7.06
CA ASP A 241 -27.23 -0.32 8.20
C ASP A 241 -27.00 -1.80 7.84
N ASN A 242 -27.50 -2.30 6.72
CA ASN A 242 -27.37 -3.73 6.37
C ASN A 242 -25.95 -4.12 5.88
N ALA A 243 -25.24 -3.26 5.16
CA ALA A 243 -23.90 -3.54 4.68
C ALA A 243 -22.89 -3.46 5.82
N SER A 244 -23.09 -2.51 6.73
CA SER A 244 -22.30 -2.29 7.92
C SER A 244 -22.44 -3.45 8.92
N ASN A 245 -23.66 -3.94 9.15
CA ASN A 245 -23.92 -5.08 10.02
C ASN A 245 -23.26 -6.38 9.51
N ARG A 246 -23.23 -6.61 8.18
CA ARG A 246 -22.56 -7.76 7.58
C ARG A 246 -21.04 -7.68 7.73
N THR A 247 -20.47 -6.48 7.55
CA THR A 247 -19.04 -6.26 7.74
C THR A 247 -18.63 -6.49 9.18
N THR A 248 -19.36 -5.92 10.13
CA THR A 248 -19.12 -6.09 11.56
C THR A 248 -19.21 -7.55 11.97
N ALA A 249 -20.25 -8.27 11.52
CA ALA A 249 -20.41 -9.70 11.82
C ALA A 249 -19.23 -10.52 11.27
N LYS A 250 -18.74 -10.20 10.06
CA LYS A 250 -17.61 -10.91 9.46
C LYS A 250 -16.31 -10.64 10.24
N VAL A 251 -16.02 -9.39 10.60
CA VAL A 251 -14.84 -9.07 11.40
C VAL A 251 -14.91 -9.67 12.79
N MET A 252 -16.08 -9.71 13.41
CA MET A 252 -16.28 -10.41 14.68
C MET A 252 -15.99 -11.91 14.58
N ALA A 253 -16.42 -12.57 13.51
CA ALA A 253 -16.09 -13.97 13.28
C ALA A 253 -14.57 -14.18 13.16
N LEU A 254 -13.85 -13.30 12.43
CA LEU A 254 -12.39 -13.35 12.36
C LEU A 254 -11.73 -13.17 13.73
N PHE A 255 -12.26 -12.25 14.56
CA PHE A 255 -11.79 -12.02 15.93
C PHE A 255 -12.05 -13.22 16.85
N ASP A 256 -13.19 -13.89 16.68
CA ASP A 256 -13.65 -15.02 17.50
C ASP A 256 -13.00 -16.38 17.15
N GLY A 257 -11.90 -16.36 16.37
CA GLY A 257 -11.09 -17.55 16.10
C GLY A 257 -11.11 -18.05 14.65
N HIS A 258 -11.93 -17.46 13.75
CA HIS A 258 -11.94 -17.82 12.34
C HIS A 258 -10.83 -17.12 11.53
N GLY A 259 -10.20 -16.08 12.11
CA GLY A 259 -9.10 -15.38 11.49
C GLY A 259 -7.77 -16.13 11.57
N ARG A 260 -6.88 -15.86 10.61
CA ARG A 260 -5.54 -16.44 10.58
C ARG A 260 -4.73 -15.95 11.79
N GLY A 261 -4.28 -16.88 12.61
CA GLY A 261 -3.56 -16.57 13.84
C GLY A 261 -4.42 -15.89 14.93
N ALA A 262 -5.75 -15.96 14.86
CA ALA A 262 -6.67 -15.47 15.89
C ALA A 262 -6.53 -16.22 17.21
N GLU A 263 -6.14 -17.50 17.17
CA GLU A 263 -5.93 -18.35 18.34
C GLU A 263 -4.56 -18.18 19.01
N LEU A 264 -3.63 -17.40 18.40
CA LEU A 264 -2.33 -17.13 19.03
C LEU A 264 -2.49 -16.35 20.35
N ALA A 265 -1.61 -16.62 21.31
CA ALA A 265 -1.64 -16.01 22.62
C ALA A 265 -1.60 -14.48 22.63
N SER A 266 -1.00 -13.89 21.59
CA SER A 266 -0.96 -12.45 21.35
C SER A 266 -2.29 -11.88 20.88
N ALA A 267 -3.10 -12.67 20.14
CA ALA A 267 -4.31 -12.22 19.46
C ALA A 267 -5.60 -12.61 20.18
N LYS A 268 -5.66 -13.82 20.77
CA LYS A 268 -6.90 -14.38 21.34
C LYS A 268 -7.55 -13.47 22.38
N GLY A 269 -8.69 -12.88 22.01
CA GLY A 269 -9.47 -11.98 22.87
C GLY A 269 -8.74 -10.71 23.30
N THR A 270 -7.82 -10.18 22.49
CA THR A 270 -7.03 -8.98 22.77
C THR A 270 -7.32 -7.85 21.79
N ALA A 271 -6.93 -6.61 22.14
CA ALA A 271 -7.02 -5.48 21.24
C ALA A 271 -6.15 -5.67 19.97
N PHE A 272 -5.01 -6.36 20.11
CA PHE A 272 -4.18 -6.75 18.97
C PHE A 272 -4.91 -7.72 18.03
N GLY A 273 -5.60 -8.72 18.58
CA GLY A 273 -6.40 -9.65 17.77
C GLY A 273 -7.56 -8.95 17.07
N LEU A 274 -8.22 -8.00 17.75
CA LEU A 274 -9.30 -7.21 17.15
C LEU A 274 -8.79 -6.31 16.00
N LEU A 275 -7.63 -5.66 16.17
CA LEU A 275 -6.95 -4.92 15.10
C LEU A 275 -6.62 -5.85 13.91
N ASN A 276 -6.07 -7.04 14.19
CA ASN A 276 -5.73 -8.00 13.13
C ASN A 276 -6.97 -8.53 12.40
N ALA A 277 -8.10 -8.70 13.05
CA ALA A 277 -9.35 -9.08 12.40
C ALA A 277 -9.81 -8.01 11.39
N VAL A 278 -9.64 -6.72 11.70
CA VAL A 278 -9.92 -5.64 10.75
C VAL A 278 -8.91 -5.64 9.59
N THR A 279 -7.62 -5.78 9.86
CA THR A 279 -6.60 -5.81 8.81
C THR A 279 -6.78 -7.02 7.88
N GLU A 280 -7.07 -8.20 8.44
CA GLU A 280 -7.37 -9.39 7.67
C GLU A 280 -8.62 -9.22 6.80
N PHE A 281 -9.68 -8.66 7.35
CA PHE A 281 -10.87 -8.33 6.56
C PHE A 281 -10.54 -7.43 5.37
N VAL A 282 -9.74 -6.39 5.58
CA VAL A 282 -9.36 -5.44 4.52
C VAL A 282 -8.49 -6.10 3.46
N ASP A 283 -7.48 -6.84 3.89
CA ASP A 283 -6.46 -7.40 2.99
C ASP A 283 -6.97 -8.64 2.23
N HIS A 284 -7.84 -9.47 2.85
CA HIS A 284 -8.20 -10.77 2.29
C HIS A 284 -9.70 -10.95 1.99
N GLU A 285 -10.60 -10.33 2.78
CA GLU A 285 -12.01 -10.69 2.80
C GLU A 285 -12.94 -9.63 2.19
N ARG A 286 -12.49 -8.37 2.18
CA ARG A 286 -13.27 -7.27 1.61
C ARG A 286 -13.54 -7.52 0.13
N ARG A 287 -14.81 -7.35 -0.29
CA ARG A 287 -15.21 -7.54 -1.69
C ARG A 287 -14.43 -6.58 -2.60
N ALA A 288 -13.81 -7.13 -3.63
CA ALA A 288 -13.12 -6.41 -4.69
C ALA A 288 -13.48 -7.00 -6.05
N ARG A 289 -13.33 -6.23 -7.12
CA ARG A 289 -13.61 -6.71 -8.48
C ARG A 289 -12.57 -7.74 -8.94
N THR A 290 -11.31 -7.50 -8.60
CA THR A 290 -10.15 -8.34 -8.90
C THR A 290 -9.15 -8.27 -7.76
N ASN A 291 -8.12 -9.12 -7.78
CA ASN A 291 -7.07 -9.13 -6.75
C ASN A 291 -6.24 -7.85 -6.75
N ASP A 292 -5.95 -7.27 -7.92
CA ASP A 292 -5.26 -5.98 -8.06
C ASP A 292 -6.08 -4.81 -7.49
N HIS A 293 -7.40 -4.77 -7.67
CA HIS A 293 -8.24 -3.78 -7.00
C HIS A 293 -8.24 -3.95 -5.47
N ARG A 294 -8.11 -5.19 -4.99
CA ARG A 294 -7.98 -5.48 -3.57
C ARG A 294 -6.66 -4.95 -3.03
N LEU A 295 -5.54 -5.30 -3.70
CA LEU A 295 -4.21 -4.83 -3.34
C LEU A 295 -4.14 -3.29 -3.33
N GLU A 296 -4.64 -2.67 -4.39
CA GLU A 296 -4.69 -1.21 -4.49
C GLU A 296 -5.49 -0.57 -3.34
N SER A 297 -6.68 -1.12 -3.04
CA SER A 297 -7.50 -0.62 -1.93
C SER A 297 -6.82 -0.79 -0.59
N ALA A 298 -6.21 -1.96 -0.37
CA ALA A 298 -5.57 -2.32 0.90
C ALA A 298 -4.31 -1.50 1.20
N TRP A 299 -3.56 -1.09 0.18
CA TRP A 299 -2.30 -0.38 0.35
C TRP A 299 -2.38 1.12 0.10
N PHE A 300 -3.24 1.58 -0.80
CA PHE A 300 -3.24 2.97 -1.28
C PHE A 300 -4.61 3.65 -1.24
N GLY A 301 -5.67 2.91 -0.96
CA GLY A 301 -7.04 3.40 -1.05
C GLY A 301 -7.81 3.34 0.27
N GLN A 302 -9.12 3.16 0.16
CA GLN A 302 -10.02 3.10 1.31
C GLN A 302 -9.66 2.02 2.33
N GLY A 303 -9.09 0.89 1.89
CA GLY A 303 -8.63 -0.17 2.78
C GLY A 303 -7.49 0.29 3.67
N ALA A 304 -6.50 1.01 3.11
CA ALA A 304 -5.41 1.59 3.89
C ALA A 304 -5.93 2.57 4.96
N SER A 305 -6.84 3.47 4.59
CA SER A 305 -7.45 4.43 5.54
C SER A 305 -8.25 3.72 6.66
N LEU A 306 -8.93 2.61 6.33
CA LEU A 306 -9.62 1.82 7.35
C LEU A 306 -8.66 1.16 8.34
N LYS A 307 -7.52 0.64 7.86
CA LYS A 307 -6.49 0.05 8.72
C LYS A 307 -5.83 1.09 9.62
N GLU A 308 -5.57 2.29 9.09
CA GLU A 308 -5.05 3.43 9.85
C GLU A 308 -6.03 3.82 10.97
N LYS A 309 -7.30 4.02 10.65
CA LYS A 309 -8.36 4.30 11.62
C LYS A 309 -8.51 3.19 12.66
N ALA A 310 -8.39 1.93 12.24
CA ALA A 310 -8.44 0.78 13.14
C ALA A 310 -7.27 0.79 14.14
N LEU A 311 -6.05 1.09 13.69
CA LEU A 311 -4.88 1.25 14.55
C LEU A 311 -5.07 2.38 15.56
N GLU A 312 -5.49 3.56 15.10
CA GLU A 312 -5.76 4.71 15.96
C GLU A 312 -6.77 4.36 17.07
N GLN A 313 -7.90 3.75 16.69
CA GLN A 313 -8.93 3.34 17.66
C GLN A 313 -8.45 2.22 18.61
N ALA A 314 -7.57 1.31 18.14
CA ALA A 314 -6.97 0.30 19.00
C ALA A 314 -6.02 0.92 20.03
N LEU A 315 -5.19 1.88 19.62
CA LEU A 315 -4.26 2.58 20.53
C LEU A 315 -5.00 3.34 21.64
N VAL A 316 -6.18 3.91 21.36
CA VAL A 316 -7.03 4.52 22.39
C VAL A 316 -7.44 3.51 23.49
N MET A 317 -7.48 2.20 23.20
CA MET A 317 -7.84 1.19 24.21
C MET A 317 -6.72 0.92 25.22
N ILE A 318 -5.49 1.37 24.95
CA ILE A 318 -4.32 1.18 25.83
C ILE A 318 -3.73 2.50 26.34
N ALA A 319 -4.25 3.65 25.87
CA ALA A 319 -3.94 4.96 26.41
C ALA A 319 -4.69 5.18 27.72
#